data_02df599e5092d9361cd547bc1255274a
#
_entry.id   02df599e5092d9361cd547bc1255274a
#
_cell.length_a   1.000
_cell.length_b   1.000
_cell.length_c   1.000
_cell.angle_alpha   90.00
_cell.angle_beta   90.00
_cell.angle_gamma   90.00
#
_symmetry.space_group_name_H-M   'P 1'
#
loop_
_entity.id
_entity.type
_entity.pdbx_description
1 polymer ?
#
loop_
_entity_poly.entity_id
_entity_poly.type
_entity_poly.pdbx_seq_one_letter_code
_entity_poly.pdbx_strand_id
1 'polypeptide(L)'
;IVHVSAKDKGTGKEQAISIKSDGGLSEDEIQRMVDEAAANAEADKKKRELAEAKNTAETAVFSIEKSLKEHGDKISEDDKKAIEDAKKELADELAKADATAESLKAKTDALTEKAMKLGEAVYKAAQAEQQASENADKKNEDGTVDADFSEK
;
A
#
# COMPACT_ATOMS: atom_id res chain seq x y z
N ILE A 1 -48.20 7.03 -0.61
CA ILE A 1 -46.87 6.40 -0.68
C ILE A 1 -45.81 7.48 -0.93
N VAL A 2 -45.00 7.76 0.05
CA VAL A 2 -43.91 8.72 -0.08
C VAL A 2 -42.62 7.94 -0.32
N HIS A 3 -41.93 8.22 -1.41
CA HIS A 3 -40.62 7.65 -1.72
C HIS A 3 -39.51 8.61 -1.28
N VAL A 4 -38.68 8.17 -0.37
CA VAL A 4 -37.47 8.89 0.02
C VAL A 4 -36.28 8.13 -0.50
N SER A 5 -35.51 8.73 -1.38
CA SER A 5 -34.26 8.17 -1.90
C SER A 5 -33.06 8.98 -1.37
N ALA A 6 -32.13 8.31 -0.72
CA ALA A 6 -30.87 8.88 -0.33
C ALA A 6 -29.77 8.29 -1.22
N LYS A 7 -29.08 9.12 -1.97
CA LYS A 7 -27.95 8.73 -2.82
C LYS A 7 -26.64 9.00 -2.12
N ASP A 8 -25.91 7.96 -1.81
CA ASP A 8 -24.54 8.09 -1.33
C ASP A 8 -23.61 8.44 -2.49
N LYS A 9 -23.03 9.63 -2.45
CA LYS A 9 -22.10 10.12 -3.48
C LYS A 9 -20.75 9.39 -3.51
N GLY A 10 -20.43 8.66 -2.44
CA GLY A 10 -19.15 7.94 -2.35
C GLY A 10 -19.17 6.55 -2.97
N THR A 11 -20.27 5.84 -2.89
CA THR A 11 -20.40 4.43 -3.32
C THR A 11 -21.32 4.22 -4.52
N GLY A 12 -22.04 5.24 -4.94
CA GLY A 12 -23.03 5.14 -6.04
C GLY A 12 -24.25 4.26 -5.72
N LYS A 13 -24.39 3.82 -4.47
CA LYS A 13 -25.55 3.04 -4.04
C LYS A 13 -26.70 3.96 -3.69
N GLU A 14 -27.81 3.73 -4.34
CA GLU A 14 -29.06 4.40 -4.06
C GLU A 14 -29.90 3.50 -3.14
N GLN A 15 -30.20 3.97 -1.93
CA GLN A 15 -31.15 3.32 -1.05
C GLN A 15 -32.50 4.03 -1.15
N ALA A 16 -33.50 3.35 -1.68
CA ALA A 16 -34.85 3.84 -1.71
C ALA A 16 -35.66 3.22 -0.56
N ILE A 17 -36.19 4.06 0.32
CA ILE A 17 -37.09 3.65 1.39
C ILE A 17 -38.51 4.06 0.98
N SER A 18 -39.42 3.08 0.86
CA SER A 18 -40.83 3.29 0.56
C SER A 18 -41.64 3.33 1.85
N ILE A 19 -42.18 4.48 2.21
CA ILE A 19 -43.00 4.65 3.41
C ILE A 19 -44.48 4.75 2.99
N LYS A 20 -45.32 3.83 3.50
CA LYS A 20 -46.76 3.92 3.32
C LYS A 20 -47.36 4.93 4.31
N SER A 21 -48.11 5.92 3.81
CA SER A 21 -48.61 7.05 4.58
C SER A 21 -49.81 6.75 5.48
N ASP A 22 -50.21 5.50 5.62
CA ASP A 22 -51.37 5.11 6.43
C ASP A 22 -51.03 4.84 7.90
N GLY A 23 -50.69 5.85 8.65
CA GLY A 23 -50.52 5.67 10.06
C GLY A 23 -49.52 6.53 10.78
N GLY A 24 -49.33 7.73 10.35
CA GLY A 24 -48.78 8.82 11.17
C GLY A 24 -47.40 8.59 11.75
N LEU A 25 -46.41 8.27 10.92
CA LEU A 25 -45.03 8.53 11.27
C LEU A 25 -44.84 10.04 11.35
N SER A 26 -44.49 10.56 12.53
CA SER A 26 -44.17 11.98 12.71
C SER A 26 -42.91 12.35 11.91
N GLU A 27 -42.79 13.60 11.49
CA GLU A 27 -41.56 14.12 10.83
C GLU A 27 -40.32 13.82 11.65
N ASP A 28 -40.41 13.80 12.99
CA ASP A 28 -39.33 13.46 13.91
C ASP A 28 -38.88 12.00 13.79
N GLU A 29 -39.79 11.06 13.57
CA GLU A 29 -39.47 9.64 13.35
C GLU A 29 -38.80 9.43 12.00
N ILE A 30 -39.25 10.11 10.96
CA ILE A 30 -38.64 10.12 9.63
C ILE A 30 -37.22 10.68 9.72
N GLN A 31 -37.05 11.79 10.44
CA GLN A 31 -35.72 12.42 10.62
C GLN A 31 -34.77 11.50 11.38
N ARG A 32 -35.21 10.80 12.41
CA ARG A 32 -34.42 9.80 13.12
C ARG A 32 -33.99 8.65 12.22
N MET A 33 -34.88 8.13 11.37
CA MET A 33 -34.56 7.07 10.42
C MET A 33 -33.51 7.52 9.40
N VAL A 34 -33.60 8.75 8.91
CA VAL A 34 -32.61 9.35 7.99
C VAL A 34 -31.27 9.52 8.70
N ASP A 35 -31.27 10.01 9.93
CA ASP A 35 -30.06 10.21 10.72
C ASP A 35 -29.38 8.87 11.06
N GLU A 36 -30.15 7.84 11.43
CA GLU A 36 -29.63 6.49 11.65
C GLU A 36 -29.05 5.87 10.37
N ALA A 37 -29.71 6.02 9.23
CA ALA A 37 -29.22 5.56 7.94
C ALA A 37 -27.92 6.26 7.55
N ALA A 38 -27.81 7.57 7.78
CA ALA A 38 -26.60 8.33 7.54
C ALA A 38 -25.46 7.91 8.47
N ALA A 39 -25.74 7.70 9.77
CA ALA A 39 -24.77 7.23 10.74
C ALA A 39 -24.26 5.82 10.40
N ASN A 40 -25.14 4.92 9.98
CA ASN A 40 -24.77 3.56 9.54
C ASN A 40 -23.92 3.57 8.25
N ALA A 41 -24.23 4.42 7.30
CA ALA A 41 -23.44 4.59 6.08
C ALA A 41 -22.03 5.09 6.39
N GLU A 42 -21.89 6.02 7.31
CA GLU A 42 -20.58 6.53 7.76
C GLU A 42 -19.78 5.45 8.52
N ALA A 43 -20.44 4.70 9.40
CA ALA A 43 -19.81 3.58 10.12
C ALA A 43 -19.34 2.49 9.16
N ASP A 44 -20.13 2.13 8.15
CA ASP A 44 -19.76 1.17 7.12
C ASP A 44 -18.61 1.66 6.24
N LYS A 45 -18.58 2.95 5.92
CA LYS A 45 -17.46 3.58 5.21
C LYS A 45 -16.16 3.48 6.01
N LYS A 46 -16.20 3.82 7.31
CA LYS A 46 -15.02 3.70 8.20
C LYS A 46 -14.52 2.26 8.32
N LYS A 47 -15.42 1.28 8.41
CA LYS A 47 -15.05 -0.14 8.42
C LYS A 47 -14.37 -0.58 7.13
N ARG A 48 -14.85 -0.11 5.99
CA ARG A 48 -14.27 -0.39 4.69
C ARG A 48 -12.88 0.24 4.57
N GLU A 49 -12.74 1.51 4.91
CA GLU A 49 -11.46 2.22 4.92
C GLU A 49 -10.44 1.53 5.83
N LEU A 50 -10.88 1.07 7.01
CA LEU A 50 -10.03 0.31 7.91
C LEU A 50 -9.59 -1.03 7.32
N ALA A 51 -10.49 -1.78 6.68
CA ALA A 51 -10.17 -3.04 6.01
C ALA A 51 -9.19 -2.84 4.84
N GLU A 52 -9.38 -1.80 4.04
CA GLU A 52 -8.47 -1.43 2.96
C GLU A 52 -7.09 -1.01 3.51
N ALA A 53 -7.06 -0.22 4.57
CA ALA A 53 -5.81 0.19 5.23
C ALA A 53 -5.05 -1.01 5.80
N LYS A 54 -5.74 -1.98 6.40
CA LYS A 54 -5.13 -3.23 6.88
C LYS A 54 -4.53 -4.04 5.74
N ASN A 55 -5.26 -4.25 4.66
CA ASN A 55 -4.76 -4.96 3.48
C ASN A 55 -3.54 -4.27 2.87
N THR A 56 -3.58 -2.97 2.74
CA THR A 56 -2.45 -2.18 2.23
C THR A 56 -1.24 -2.30 3.14
N ALA A 57 -1.43 -2.21 4.45
CA ALA A 57 -0.37 -2.36 5.44
C ALA A 57 0.27 -3.75 5.40
N GLU A 58 -0.52 -4.80 5.37
CA GLU A 58 -0.02 -6.19 5.28
C GLU A 58 0.74 -6.44 3.99
N THR A 59 0.22 -5.94 2.87
CA THR A 59 0.90 -6.03 1.56
C THR A 59 2.23 -5.28 1.57
N ALA A 60 2.27 -4.10 2.16
CA ALA A 60 3.50 -3.31 2.28
C ALA A 60 4.55 -4.04 3.14
N VAL A 61 4.16 -4.57 4.30
CA VAL A 61 5.04 -5.37 5.16
C VAL A 61 5.61 -6.56 4.40
N PHE A 62 4.77 -7.32 3.73
CA PHE A 62 5.20 -8.50 2.97
C PHE A 62 6.18 -8.15 1.84
N SER A 63 5.86 -7.12 1.06
CA SER A 63 6.72 -6.67 -0.05
C SER A 63 8.09 -6.19 0.44
N ILE A 64 8.10 -5.44 1.56
CA ILE A 64 9.33 -4.91 2.14
C ILE A 64 10.15 -6.02 2.78
N GLU A 65 9.54 -6.99 3.45
CA GLU A 65 10.24 -8.18 3.96
C GLU A 65 10.93 -8.97 2.86
N LYS A 66 10.22 -9.18 1.76
CA LYS A 66 10.79 -9.84 0.60
C LYS A 66 11.99 -9.07 0.06
N SER A 67 11.84 -7.77 -0.14
CA SER A 67 12.92 -6.90 -0.62
C SER A 67 14.11 -6.86 0.34
N LEU A 68 13.89 -6.86 1.65
CA LEU A 68 14.96 -6.96 2.65
C LEU A 68 15.71 -8.29 2.60
N LYS A 69 15.01 -9.39 2.34
CA LYS A 69 15.65 -10.71 2.20
C LYS A 69 16.50 -10.81 0.94
N GLU A 70 16.02 -10.24 -0.15
CA GLU A 70 16.70 -10.30 -1.45
C GLU A 70 17.82 -9.27 -1.58
N HIS A 71 17.69 -8.11 -0.97
CA HIS A 71 18.55 -6.95 -1.19
C HIS A 71 19.01 -6.23 0.09
N GLY A 72 18.76 -6.79 1.25
CA GLY A 72 19.09 -6.17 2.54
C GLY A 72 20.59 -5.99 2.78
N ASP A 73 21.43 -6.69 2.04
CA ASP A 73 22.90 -6.55 2.02
C ASP A 73 23.40 -5.33 1.23
N LYS A 74 22.51 -4.74 0.40
CA LYS A 74 22.82 -3.58 -0.46
C LYS A 74 22.57 -2.25 0.23
N ILE A 75 22.00 -2.23 1.43
CA ILE A 75 21.75 -1.04 2.26
C ILE A 75 22.60 -1.08 3.55
N SER A 76 22.73 0.09 4.21
CA SER A 76 23.41 0.17 5.49
C SER A 76 22.63 -0.57 6.59
N GLU A 77 23.33 -1.04 7.61
CA GLU A 77 22.71 -1.66 8.80
C GLU A 77 21.76 -0.69 9.53
N ASP A 78 22.06 0.61 9.52
CA ASP A 78 21.19 1.65 10.10
C ASP A 78 19.89 1.80 9.33
N ASP A 79 19.93 1.79 8.00
CA ASP A 79 18.75 1.85 7.15
C ASP A 79 17.91 0.58 7.26
N LYS A 80 18.55 -0.59 7.32
CA LYS A 80 17.89 -1.87 7.54
C LYS A 80 17.15 -1.89 8.87
N LYS A 81 17.82 -1.47 9.95
CA LYS A 81 17.21 -1.36 11.26
C LYS A 81 16.04 -0.37 11.28
N ALA A 82 16.18 0.78 10.63
CA ALA A 82 15.09 1.77 10.53
C ALA A 82 13.84 1.20 9.82
N ILE A 83 14.04 0.36 8.81
CA ILE A 83 12.94 -0.32 8.10
C ILE A 83 12.33 -1.40 9.00
N GLU A 84 13.14 -2.19 9.69
CA GLU A 84 12.65 -3.23 10.62
C GLU A 84 11.87 -2.63 11.80
N ASP A 85 12.33 -1.52 12.37
CA ASP A 85 11.64 -0.80 13.43
C ASP A 85 10.29 -0.26 12.94
N ALA A 86 10.24 0.37 11.76
CA ALA A 86 9.00 0.86 11.17
C ALA A 86 8.01 -0.28 10.82
N LYS A 87 8.53 -1.40 10.36
CA LYS A 87 7.74 -2.62 10.11
C LYS A 87 7.11 -3.14 11.40
N LYS A 88 7.88 -3.17 12.49
CA LYS A 88 7.40 -3.57 13.80
C LYS A 88 6.33 -2.62 14.33
N GLU A 89 6.54 -1.30 14.22
CA GLU A 89 5.55 -0.31 14.61
C GLU A 89 4.22 -0.48 13.85
N LEU A 90 4.29 -0.79 12.57
CA LEU A 90 3.10 -1.06 11.75
C LEU A 90 2.42 -2.37 12.16
N ALA A 91 3.18 -3.41 12.44
CA ALA A 91 2.65 -4.68 12.93
C ALA A 91 1.97 -4.53 14.30
N ASP A 92 2.58 -3.76 15.20
CA ASP A 92 1.99 -3.44 16.51
C ASP A 92 0.69 -2.65 16.35
N GLU A 93 0.62 -1.71 15.41
CA GLU A 93 -0.61 -0.97 15.10
C GLU A 93 -1.70 -1.88 14.52
N LEU A 94 -1.35 -2.79 13.62
CA LEU A 94 -2.28 -3.78 13.07
C LEU A 94 -2.88 -4.70 14.14
N ALA A 95 -2.13 -4.99 15.20
CA ALA A 95 -2.57 -5.82 16.31
C ALA A 95 -3.50 -5.09 17.30
N LYS A 96 -3.57 -3.77 17.26
CA LYS A 96 -4.46 -2.99 18.13
C LYS A 96 -5.90 -3.14 17.71
N ALA A 97 -6.79 -3.33 18.68
CA ALA A 97 -8.23 -3.37 18.46
C ALA A 97 -8.84 -2.01 18.09
N ASP A 98 -8.20 -0.92 18.51
CA ASP A 98 -8.60 0.48 18.29
C ASP A 98 -7.84 1.16 17.14
N ALA A 99 -7.10 0.41 16.33
CA ALA A 99 -6.42 0.94 15.17
C ALA A 99 -7.40 1.61 14.20
N THR A 100 -7.04 2.78 13.70
CA THR A 100 -7.82 3.53 12.71
C THR A 100 -7.21 3.41 11.32
N ALA A 101 -8.00 3.63 10.28
CA ALA A 101 -7.50 3.71 8.91
C ALA A 101 -6.40 4.78 8.76
N GLU A 102 -6.56 5.91 9.43
CA GLU A 102 -5.57 7.00 9.42
C GLU A 102 -4.26 6.61 10.09
N SER A 103 -4.31 5.95 11.26
CA SER A 103 -3.10 5.52 11.96
C SER A 103 -2.35 4.45 11.19
N LEU A 104 -3.05 3.49 10.60
CA LEU A 104 -2.46 2.46 9.75
C LEU A 104 -1.84 3.05 8.49
N LYS A 105 -2.53 3.99 7.85
CA LYS A 105 -2.00 4.69 6.68
C LYS A 105 -0.72 5.45 7.01
N ALA A 106 -0.72 6.23 8.09
CA ALA A 106 0.46 6.99 8.52
C ALA A 106 1.67 6.08 8.79
N LYS A 107 1.46 4.93 9.44
CA LYS A 107 2.53 3.95 9.68
C LYS A 107 2.99 3.25 8.41
N THR A 108 2.07 2.96 7.49
CA THR A 108 2.39 2.38 6.18
C THR A 108 3.20 3.34 5.33
N ASP A 109 2.81 4.62 5.30
CA ASP A 109 3.55 5.67 4.57
C ASP A 109 4.95 5.85 5.15
N ALA A 110 5.11 5.89 6.48
CA ALA A 110 6.41 5.97 7.15
C ALA A 110 7.31 4.76 6.84
N LEU A 111 6.76 3.56 6.82
CA LEU A 111 7.49 2.36 6.43
C LEU A 111 7.91 2.41 4.95
N THR A 112 7.01 2.83 4.08
CA THR A 112 7.27 2.96 2.64
C THR A 112 8.36 4.00 2.37
N GLU A 113 8.32 5.15 3.05
CA GLU A 113 9.35 6.19 2.93
C GLU A 113 10.75 5.66 3.31
N LYS A 114 10.85 4.94 4.41
CA LYS A 114 12.11 4.30 4.81
C LYS A 114 12.56 3.22 3.82
N ALA A 115 11.61 2.46 3.27
CA ALA A 115 11.88 1.44 2.27
C ALA A 115 12.25 2.02 0.89
N MET A 116 11.98 3.28 0.60
CA MET A 116 12.45 3.93 -0.63
C MET A 116 13.97 3.92 -0.74
N LYS A 117 14.68 4.05 0.35
CA LYS A 117 16.15 3.92 0.38
C LYS A 117 16.61 2.53 -0.06
N LEU A 118 15.89 1.49 0.32
CA LEU A 118 16.13 0.13 -0.16
C LEU A 118 15.93 0.03 -1.67
N GLY A 119 14.84 0.60 -2.20
CA GLY A 119 14.57 0.69 -3.64
C GLY A 119 15.66 1.43 -4.42
N GLU A 120 16.14 2.56 -3.91
CA GLU A 120 17.26 3.30 -4.52
C GLU A 120 18.56 2.50 -4.51
N ALA A 121 18.86 1.80 -3.42
CA ALA A 121 20.05 0.95 -3.31
C ALA A 121 19.98 -0.23 -4.30
N VAL A 122 18.83 -0.87 -4.43
CA VAL A 122 18.58 -1.92 -5.42
C VAL A 122 18.78 -1.41 -6.84
N TYR A 123 18.23 -0.25 -7.15
CA TYR A 123 18.36 0.37 -8.47
C TYR A 123 19.83 0.71 -8.80
N LYS A 124 20.56 1.30 -7.87
CA LYS A 124 22.00 1.60 -8.04
C LYS A 124 22.83 0.33 -8.22
N ALA A 125 22.52 -0.73 -7.47
CA ALA A 125 23.20 -2.00 -7.60
C ALA A 125 22.93 -2.65 -8.96
N ALA A 126 21.69 -2.64 -9.43
CA ALA A 126 21.31 -3.15 -10.76
C ALA A 126 22.01 -2.36 -11.88
N GLN A 127 22.12 -1.04 -11.77
CA GLN A 127 22.87 -0.22 -12.74
C GLN A 127 24.37 -0.55 -12.71
N ALA A 128 24.95 -0.76 -11.55
CA ALA A 128 26.36 -1.13 -11.43
C ALA A 128 26.66 -2.50 -12.05
N GLU A 129 25.76 -3.47 -11.87
CA GLU A 129 25.86 -4.79 -12.51
C GLU A 129 25.74 -4.72 -14.04
N GLN A 130 24.84 -3.88 -14.56
CA GLN A 130 24.72 -3.65 -16.01
C GLN A 130 25.97 -3.00 -16.58
N GLN A 131 26.50 -1.96 -15.93
CA GLN A 131 27.75 -1.32 -16.38
C GLN A 131 28.96 -2.25 -16.30
N ALA A 132 29.00 -3.13 -15.30
CA ALA A 132 30.07 -4.12 -15.18
C ALA A 132 29.99 -5.17 -16.31
N SER A 133 28.79 -5.60 -16.68
CA SER A 133 28.60 -6.54 -17.78
C SER A 133 28.92 -5.91 -19.13
N GLU A 134 28.51 -4.67 -19.39
CA GLU A 134 28.88 -3.94 -20.62
C GLU A 134 30.37 -3.68 -20.74
N ASN A 135 31.06 -3.42 -19.63
CA ASN A 135 32.51 -3.26 -19.63
C ASN A 135 33.25 -4.59 -19.80
N ALA A 136 32.68 -5.71 -19.34
CA ALA A 136 33.23 -7.03 -19.53
C ALA A 136 33.10 -7.48 -21.01
N ASP A 137 31.98 -7.19 -21.65
CA ASP A 137 31.77 -7.46 -23.07
C ASP A 137 32.70 -6.63 -23.96
N LYS A 138 32.87 -5.35 -23.66
CA LYS A 138 33.84 -4.49 -24.39
C LYS A 138 35.28 -4.94 -24.22
N LYS A 139 35.62 -5.54 -23.10
CA LYS A 139 36.99 -6.07 -22.90
C LYS A 139 37.26 -7.37 -23.60
N ASN A 140 36.21 -8.11 -23.96
CA ASN A 140 36.29 -9.32 -24.78
C ASN A 140 36.32 -9.02 -26.27
N GLU A 141 35.79 -7.89 -26.72
CA GLU A 141 35.86 -7.48 -28.12
C GLU A 141 37.23 -6.91 -28.55
N ASP A 142 38.04 -6.42 -27.60
CA ASP A 142 39.38 -5.89 -27.89
C ASP A 142 40.49 -6.93 -27.69
N GLY A 143 40.12 -8.20 -27.54
CA GLY A 143 41.01 -9.33 -27.62
C GLY A 143 41.22 -9.76 -29.08
N THR A 144 41.88 -8.92 -29.87
CA THR A 144 42.48 -9.35 -31.14
C THR A 144 43.43 -10.51 -30.88
N VAL A 145 42.97 -11.68 -31.25
CA VAL A 145 43.86 -12.86 -31.38
C VAL A 145 44.78 -12.57 -32.54
N ASP A 146 45.98 -12.17 -32.21
CA ASP A 146 47.07 -12.11 -33.17
C ASP A 146 47.40 -13.58 -33.57
N ALA A 147 46.78 -14.03 -34.62
CA ALA A 147 47.09 -15.31 -35.23
C ALA A 147 48.44 -15.16 -35.96
N ASP A 148 49.49 -15.53 -35.28
CA ASP A 148 50.81 -15.69 -35.85
C ASP A 148 50.76 -16.86 -36.84
N PHE A 149 50.57 -16.51 -38.12
CA PHE A 149 50.68 -17.42 -39.27
C PHE A 149 52.14 -17.48 -39.68
N SER A 150 52.90 -18.40 -39.14
CA SER A 150 54.21 -18.74 -39.71
C SER A 150 54.04 -19.76 -40.80
N GLU A 151 54.17 -19.32 -42.03
CA GLU A 151 54.42 -20.17 -43.21
C GLU A 151 55.78 -20.82 -43.12
N LYS A 152 55.75 -22.13 -43.31
CA LYS A 152 56.87 -22.87 -43.87
C LYS A 152 56.38 -23.68 -45.06
#